data_f7fa502a663c74f20fc579ed60094c83
#
_entry.id   f7fa502a663c74f20fc579ed60094c83
#
_cell.length_a   1.000
_cell.length_b   1.000
_cell.length_c   1.000
_cell.angle_alpha   90.00
_cell.angle_beta   90.00
_cell.angle_gamma   90.00
#
_symmetry.space_group_name_H-M   'P 1'
#
loop_
_entity.id
_entity.type
_entity.pdbx_description
1 polymer ?
#
loop_
_entity_poly.entity_id
_entity_poly.type
_entity_poly.pdbx_seq_one_letter_code
_entity_poly.pdbx_strand_id
1 'polypeptide(L)'
;LMEEVFPFTMSLSGGATYEKGSTQTISLSWSYDRDITSQSINRKTVAVDIRTKQYEGITTDTTYALSAVSNGQTYTKSISVGFKLKKYYGVSVHESLTNEEILLLPSLWAERAQTPTVFDCSGGKFPYYILPTSMVSDIQFGIGGLRNSDWIEEIREITNAYGYTESYTIFRLNSIQTGVLNIEVK
;
A
#
# COMPACT_ATOMS: atom_id res chain seq x y z
N LEU A 1 -23.79 -37.53 25.47
CA LEU A 1 -22.50 -36.90 25.15
C LEU A 1 -22.72 -36.13 23.86
N MET A 2 -22.82 -34.79 23.92
CA MET A 2 -22.73 -33.97 22.72
C MET A 2 -21.24 -33.95 22.29
N GLU A 3 -20.94 -34.51 21.14
CA GLU A 3 -19.63 -34.30 20.52
C GLU A 3 -19.48 -32.78 20.27
N GLU A 4 -18.44 -32.18 20.84
CA GLU A 4 -18.04 -30.83 20.47
C GLU A 4 -17.60 -30.84 19.00
N VAL A 5 -18.47 -30.33 18.12
CA VAL A 5 -18.14 -30.21 16.70
C VAL A 5 -17.27 -28.97 16.55
N PHE A 6 -15.96 -29.17 16.50
CA PHE A 6 -15.03 -28.08 16.18
C PHE A 6 -15.30 -27.56 14.76
N PRO A 7 -15.40 -26.25 14.56
CA PRO A 7 -15.62 -25.68 13.22
C PRO A 7 -14.44 -26.02 12.30
N PHE A 8 -14.74 -26.23 11.00
CA PHE A 8 -13.72 -26.40 9.99
C PHE A 8 -12.86 -25.13 9.90
N THR A 9 -11.54 -25.29 9.91
CA THR A 9 -10.61 -24.18 9.76
C THR A 9 -9.73 -24.35 8.53
N MET A 10 -9.49 -23.25 7.82
CA MET A 10 -8.61 -23.18 6.68
C MET A 10 -7.74 -21.93 6.75
N SER A 11 -6.49 -22.05 6.34
CA SER A 11 -5.58 -20.92 6.13
C SER A 11 -5.37 -20.65 4.66
N LEU A 12 -5.09 -19.42 4.31
CA LEU A 12 -4.69 -18.99 2.96
C LEU A 12 -3.72 -17.83 3.11
N SER A 13 -2.56 -17.90 2.46
CA SER A 13 -1.51 -16.88 2.46
C SER A 13 -0.99 -16.60 1.06
N GLY A 14 -0.28 -15.48 0.90
CA GLY A 14 0.28 -15.02 -0.37
C GLY A 14 -0.25 -13.66 -0.82
N GLY A 15 -1.13 -13.02 -0.02
CA GLY A 15 -1.55 -11.64 -0.25
C GLY A 15 -0.45 -10.65 0.09
N ALA A 16 -0.33 -9.59 -0.70
CA ALA A 16 0.63 -8.51 -0.47
C ALA A 16 0.21 -7.24 -1.20
N THR A 17 0.86 -6.14 -0.85
CA THR A 17 0.75 -4.88 -1.58
C THR A 17 2.05 -4.59 -2.30
N TYR A 18 1.95 -4.24 -3.57
CA TYR A 18 3.07 -3.93 -4.45
C TYR A 18 2.94 -2.51 -5.00
N GLU A 19 4.02 -1.98 -5.53
CA GLU A 19 4.00 -0.68 -6.19
C GLU A 19 3.41 -0.80 -7.60
N LYS A 20 2.55 0.15 -7.97
CA LYS A 20 1.98 0.24 -9.33
C LYS A 20 3.08 0.27 -10.39
N GLY A 21 2.83 -0.44 -11.50
CA GLY A 21 3.78 -0.61 -12.59
C GLY A 21 4.64 -1.87 -12.46
N SER A 22 4.75 -2.46 -11.26
CA SER A 22 5.47 -3.72 -11.11
C SER A 22 4.68 -4.91 -11.65
N THR A 23 5.42 -5.93 -12.11
CA THR A 23 4.85 -7.24 -12.49
C THR A 23 5.29 -8.26 -11.46
N GLN A 24 4.33 -9.01 -10.91
CA GLN A 24 4.57 -9.92 -9.80
C GLN A 24 4.25 -11.36 -10.14
N THR A 25 4.97 -12.27 -9.48
CA THR A 25 4.60 -13.68 -9.34
C THR A 25 4.04 -13.89 -7.96
N ILE A 26 2.77 -14.30 -7.88
CA ILE A 26 2.06 -14.49 -6.62
C ILE A 26 2.08 -15.97 -6.29
N SER A 27 2.65 -16.31 -5.13
CA SER A 27 2.69 -17.67 -4.59
C SER A 27 1.66 -17.81 -3.48
N LEU A 28 0.58 -18.53 -3.75
CA LEU A 28 -0.42 -18.87 -2.75
C LEU A 28 -0.05 -20.15 -2.03
N SER A 29 -0.30 -20.21 -0.73
CA SER A 29 -0.24 -21.44 0.06
C SER A 29 -1.42 -21.51 1.03
N TRP A 30 -1.89 -22.73 1.29
CA TRP A 30 -3.05 -22.96 2.15
C TRP A 30 -2.99 -24.28 2.88
N SER A 31 -3.78 -24.38 3.94
CA SER A 31 -3.90 -25.62 4.71
C SER A 31 -5.34 -25.77 5.24
N TYR A 32 -5.66 -26.99 5.64
CA TYR A 32 -6.91 -27.37 6.26
C TYR A 32 -6.64 -28.16 7.55
N ASP A 33 -7.54 -28.09 8.51
CA ASP A 33 -7.45 -28.84 9.77
C ASP A 33 -7.95 -30.29 9.64
N ARG A 34 -8.59 -30.65 8.52
CA ARG A 34 -9.12 -31.97 8.23
C ARG A 34 -9.21 -32.24 6.74
N ASP A 35 -9.58 -33.47 6.38
CA ASP A 35 -9.71 -33.90 5.00
C ASP A 35 -10.77 -33.13 4.22
N ILE A 36 -10.48 -32.91 2.96
CA ILE A 36 -11.37 -32.30 1.98
C ILE A 36 -11.65 -33.28 0.84
N THR A 37 -12.81 -33.18 0.22
CA THR A 37 -13.20 -34.00 -0.94
C THR A 37 -12.96 -33.28 -2.27
N SER A 38 -12.93 -31.95 -2.27
CA SER A 38 -12.61 -31.14 -3.45
C SER A 38 -12.14 -29.75 -3.05
N GLN A 39 -11.43 -29.11 -3.96
CA GLN A 39 -11.02 -27.70 -3.80
C GLN A 39 -10.93 -26.99 -5.14
N SER A 40 -11.04 -25.66 -5.10
CA SER A 40 -10.90 -24.79 -6.25
C SER A 40 -10.33 -23.41 -5.85
N ILE A 41 -9.67 -22.75 -6.79
CA ILE A 41 -9.30 -21.35 -6.67
C ILE A 41 -9.95 -20.57 -7.81
N ASN A 42 -10.70 -19.52 -7.47
CA ASN A 42 -11.49 -18.73 -8.42
C ASN A 42 -12.33 -19.63 -9.34
N ARG A 43 -13.01 -20.64 -8.77
CA ARG A 43 -13.87 -21.64 -9.45
C ARG A 43 -13.10 -22.60 -10.39
N LYS A 44 -11.76 -22.54 -10.43
CA LYS A 44 -10.95 -23.52 -11.17
C LYS A 44 -10.54 -24.63 -10.22
N THR A 45 -10.90 -25.85 -10.55
CA THR A 45 -10.55 -27.05 -9.76
C THR A 45 -9.05 -27.20 -9.59
N VAL A 46 -8.65 -27.57 -8.39
CA VAL A 46 -7.28 -27.90 -8.01
C VAL A 46 -7.29 -29.29 -7.37
N ALA A 47 -6.30 -30.12 -7.65
CA ALA A 47 -6.22 -31.44 -7.07
C ALA A 47 -6.13 -31.37 -5.53
N VAL A 48 -6.77 -32.33 -4.83
CA VAL A 48 -6.97 -32.27 -3.38
C VAL A 48 -5.69 -32.36 -2.55
N ASP A 49 -4.61 -32.84 -3.11
CA ASP A 49 -3.27 -32.93 -2.50
C ASP A 49 -2.42 -31.67 -2.65
N ILE A 50 -2.80 -30.77 -3.55
CA ILE A 50 -2.08 -29.51 -3.79
C ILE A 50 -2.37 -28.51 -2.66
N ARG A 51 -1.32 -27.82 -2.19
CA ARG A 51 -1.38 -26.80 -1.12
C ARG A 51 -0.68 -25.50 -1.49
N THR A 52 -0.16 -25.40 -2.70
CA THR A 52 0.51 -24.21 -3.23
C THR A 52 0.16 -24.00 -4.69
N LYS A 53 0.11 -22.75 -5.12
CA LYS A 53 -0.05 -22.40 -6.53
C LYS A 53 0.58 -21.04 -6.84
N GLN A 54 1.23 -20.96 -7.99
CA GLN A 54 1.80 -19.72 -8.49
C GLN A 54 0.95 -19.13 -9.63
N TYR A 55 0.90 -17.81 -9.65
CA TYR A 55 0.30 -16.99 -10.70
C TYR A 55 1.31 -15.95 -11.14
N GLU A 56 1.68 -15.97 -12.40
CA GLU A 56 2.69 -15.09 -12.98
C GLU A 56 2.05 -13.93 -13.73
N GLY A 57 2.81 -12.84 -13.93
CA GLY A 57 2.40 -11.70 -14.74
C GLY A 57 1.27 -10.86 -14.12
N ILE A 58 1.15 -10.84 -12.80
CA ILE A 58 0.11 -10.07 -12.11
C ILE A 58 0.56 -8.62 -12.00
N THR A 59 -0.25 -7.70 -12.55
CA THR A 59 0.05 -6.26 -12.63
C THR A 59 -1.02 -5.37 -12.04
N THR A 60 -2.18 -5.95 -11.65
CA THR A 60 -3.33 -5.21 -11.14
C THR A 60 -3.92 -5.89 -9.91
N ASP A 61 -4.72 -5.15 -9.16
CA ASP A 61 -5.45 -5.66 -8.01
C ASP A 61 -6.17 -6.96 -8.36
N THR A 62 -5.91 -8.00 -7.58
CA THR A 62 -6.43 -9.35 -7.83
C THR A 62 -6.83 -10.00 -6.52
N THR A 63 -7.99 -10.63 -6.49
CA THR A 63 -8.47 -11.42 -5.35
C THR A 63 -8.50 -12.89 -5.73
N TYR A 64 -7.96 -13.73 -4.86
CA TYR A 64 -7.99 -15.18 -4.97
C TYR A 64 -8.94 -15.74 -3.93
N ALA A 65 -9.96 -16.48 -4.38
CA ALA A 65 -10.96 -17.14 -3.54
C ALA A 65 -10.71 -18.64 -3.57
N LEU A 66 -10.24 -19.18 -2.45
CA LEU A 66 -10.07 -20.62 -2.22
C LEU A 66 -11.38 -21.19 -1.67
N SER A 67 -11.93 -22.20 -2.32
CA SER A 67 -13.09 -22.96 -1.84
C SER A 67 -12.69 -24.41 -1.63
N ALA A 68 -13.14 -25.00 -0.54
CA ALA A 68 -12.93 -26.41 -0.23
C ALA A 68 -14.24 -27.06 0.26
N VAL A 69 -14.43 -28.33 -0.07
CA VAL A 69 -15.58 -29.12 0.41
C VAL A 69 -15.08 -30.13 1.42
N SER A 70 -15.66 -30.12 2.61
CA SER A 70 -15.43 -31.10 3.66
C SER A 70 -16.76 -31.55 4.26
N ASN A 71 -17.00 -32.85 4.38
CA ASN A 71 -18.26 -33.42 4.86
C ASN A 71 -19.51 -32.85 4.15
N GLY A 72 -19.42 -32.63 2.82
CA GLY A 72 -20.51 -32.13 2.02
C GLY A 72 -20.79 -30.61 2.16
N GLN A 73 -20.05 -29.89 2.98
CA GLN A 73 -20.16 -28.44 3.14
C GLN A 73 -19.01 -27.71 2.45
N THR A 74 -19.34 -26.55 1.85
CA THR A 74 -18.38 -25.70 1.17
C THR A 74 -17.92 -24.56 2.09
N TYR A 75 -16.60 -24.40 2.17
CA TYR A 75 -15.93 -23.35 2.92
C TYR A 75 -15.11 -22.51 1.96
N THR A 76 -15.11 -21.19 2.15
CA THR A 76 -14.39 -20.26 1.26
C THR A 76 -13.55 -19.28 2.09
N LYS A 77 -12.34 -19.02 1.62
CA LYS A 77 -11.45 -17.98 2.15
C LYS A 77 -10.83 -17.21 0.99
N SER A 78 -10.74 -15.90 1.13
CA SER A 78 -10.18 -15.04 0.10
C SER A 78 -8.96 -14.28 0.60
N ILE A 79 -8.04 -13.97 -0.32
CA ILE A 79 -6.89 -13.12 -0.10
C ILE A 79 -6.71 -12.20 -1.29
N SER A 80 -6.25 -10.98 -1.04
CA SER A 80 -6.08 -9.98 -2.08
C SER A 80 -4.63 -9.58 -2.24
N VAL A 81 -4.26 -9.31 -3.49
CA VAL A 81 -3.03 -8.66 -3.91
C VAL A 81 -3.41 -7.27 -4.41
N GLY A 82 -2.78 -6.23 -3.88
CA GLY A 82 -3.03 -4.85 -4.25
C GLY A 82 -1.82 -4.18 -4.90
N PHE A 83 -2.09 -3.21 -5.76
CA PHE A 83 -1.07 -2.36 -6.38
C PHE A 83 -1.36 -0.91 -6.04
N LYS A 84 -0.48 -0.29 -5.25
CA LYS A 84 -0.66 1.08 -4.75
C LYS A 84 0.46 2.01 -5.22
N LEU A 85 0.15 3.29 -5.24
CA LEU A 85 1.15 4.35 -5.36
C LEU A 85 1.82 4.59 -4.00
N LYS A 86 3.00 5.21 -4.03
CA LYS A 86 3.67 5.71 -2.83
C LYS A 86 3.39 7.19 -2.64
N LYS A 87 3.43 7.65 -1.40
CA LYS A 87 3.61 9.04 -1.01
C LYS A 87 5.01 9.20 -0.43
N TYR A 88 5.57 10.39 -0.59
CA TYR A 88 6.92 10.71 -0.14
C TYR A 88 6.87 11.88 0.82
N TYR A 89 7.76 11.86 1.80
CA TYR A 89 7.89 12.96 2.77
C TYR A 89 9.32 13.03 3.24
N GLY A 90 9.75 14.20 3.65
CA GLY A 90 11.10 14.37 4.17
C GLY A 90 11.53 15.83 4.14
N VAL A 91 12.82 16.02 4.30
CA VAL A 91 13.43 17.35 4.36
C VAL A 91 14.57 17.45 3.38
N SER A 92 14.79 18.66 2.85
CA SER A 92 15.93 18.94 1.98
C SER A 92 16.44 20.35 2.22
N VAL A 93 17.74 20.56 1.98
CA VAL A 93 18.33 21.89 1.90
C VAL A 93 17.98 22.61 0.60
N HIS A 94 17.51 21.88 -0.40
CA HIS A 94 17.15 22.42 -1.71
C HIS A 94 15.71 22.93 -1.70
N GLU A 95 15.52 24.08 -2.29
CA GLU A 95 14.20 24.70 -2.48
C GLU A 95 13.37 24.00 -3.56
N SER A 96 14.00 23.26 -4.44
CA SER A 96 13.36 22.43 -5.46
C SER A 96 14.05 21.08 -5.52
N LEU A 97 13.28 20.00 -5.66
CA LEU A 97 13.77 18.63 -5.79
C LEU A 97 13.60 18.15 -7.22
N THR A 98 14.55 17.39 -7.73
CA THR A 98 14.38 16.60 -8.95
C THR A 98 13.46 15.41 -8.70
N ASN A 99 12.97 14.77 -9.76
CA ASN A 99 12.16 13.54 -9.61
C ASN A 99 12.96 12.42 -8.94
N GLU A 100 14.24 12.29 -9.26
CA GLU A 100 15.15 11.31 -8.65
C GLU A 100 15.32 11.56 -7.16
N GLU A 101 15.48 12.82 -6.74
CA GLU A 101 15.57 13.19 -5.32
C GLU A 101 14.28 12.88 -4.56
N ILE A 102 13.11 13.12 -5.19
CA ILE A 102 11.81 12.77 -4.61
C ILE A 102 11.70 11.26 -4.37
N LEU A 103 12.08 10.43 -5.34
CA LEU A 103 12.01 8.98 -5.25
C LEU A 103 12.94 8.39 -4.18
N LEU A 104 13.96 9.14 -3.75
CA LEU A 104 14.88 8.77 -2.67
C LEU A 104 14.40 9.19 -1.28
N LEU A 105 13.36 10.00 -1.16
CA LEU A 105 12.78 10.37 0.12
C LEU A 105 12.13 9.16 0.81
N PRO A 106 11.99 9.16 2.14
CA PRO A 106 11.14 8.22 2.86
C PRO A 106 9.75 8.13 2.24
N SER A 107 9.20 6.94 2.15
CA SER A 107 7.93 6.70 1.50
C SER A 107 7.02 5.75 2.29
N LEU A 108 5.73 5.91 2.10
CA LEU A 108 4.67 5.03 2.58
C LEU A 108 3.69 4.77 1.43
N TRP A 109 2.83 3.78 1.57
CA TRP A 109 1.70 3.62 0.65
C TRP A 109 0.81 4.85 0.69
N ALA A 110 0.49 5.37 -0.48
CA ALA A 110 -0.42 6.49 -0.59
C ALA A 110 -1.85 6.04 -0.25
N GLU A 111 -2.46 6.72 0.70
CA GLU A 111 -3.83 6.51 1.16
C GLU A 111 -4.51 7.86 1.34
N ARG A 112 -5.85 7.89 1.27
CA ARG A 112 -6.60 9.13 1.50
C ARG A 112 -6.52 9.59 2.95
N ALA A 113 -6.51 8.64 3.89
CA ALA A 113 -6.28 8.95 5.29
C ALA A 113 -4.80 9.31 5.49
N GLN A 114 -4.54 10.49 6.02
CA GLN A 114 -3.19 10.95 6.27
C GLN A 114 -2.81 10.71 7.74
N THR A 115 -1.51 10.69 8.00
CA THR A 115 -0.98 10.50 9.35
C THR A 115 -0.07 11.66 9.72
N PRO A 116 0.01 12.03 11.00
CA PRO A 116 0.98 13.01 11.48
C PRO A 116 2.40 12.62 11.04
N THR A 117 3.16 13.59 10.58
CA THR A 117 4.51 13.39 10.06
C THR A 117 5.49 14.30 10.80
N VAL A 118 6.63 13.74 11.18
CA VAL A 118 7.70 14.47 11.85
C VAL A 118 8.79 14.84 10.83
N PHE A 119 9.17 16.12 10.79
CA PHE A 119 10.24 16.63 9.95
C PHE A 119 11.36 17.18 10.82
N ASP A 120 12.54 16.58 10.76
CA ASP A 120 13.75 17.13 11.40
C ASP A 120 14.45 18.09 10.44
N CYS A 121 14.18 19.37 10.63
CA CYS A 121 14.74 20.45 9.84
C CYS A 121 16.02 21.04 10.46
N SER A 122 16.65 20.37 11.45
CA SER A 122 17.88 20.83 12.06
C SER A 122 18.96 21.12 11.02
N GLY A 123 19.62 22.23 11.16
CA GLY A 123 20.63 22.72 10.20
C GLY A 123 20.05 23.51 9.01
N GLY A 124 18.76 23.80 9.01
CA GLY A 124 18.11 24.61 7.98
C GLY A 124 17.67 23.78 6.77
N LYS A 125 16.40 23.36 6.74
CA LYS A 125 15.84 22.53 5.68
C LYS A 125 14.39 22.91 5.37
N PHE A 126 13.94 22.58 4.16
CA PHE A 126 12.55 22.65 3.73
C PHE A 126 11.86 21.31 3.98
N PRO A 127 10.72 21.26 4.69
CA PRO A 127 9.84 20.11 4.72
C PRO A 127 9.13 19.91 3.39
N TYR A 128 9.02 18.66 2.97
CA TYR A 128 8.31 18.19 1.78
C TYR A 128 7.28 17.13 2.12
N TYR A 129 6.10 17.26 1.54
CA TYR A 129 5.05 16.25 1.57
C TYR A 129 4.48 16.07 0.17
N ILE A 130 4.57 14.86 -0.38
CA ILE A 130 4.37 14.63 -1.81
C ILE A 130 3.44 13.43 -1.99
N LEU A 131 2.31 13.63 -2.65
CA LEU A 131 1.34 12.57 -2.86
C LEU A 131 0.72 12.61 -4.26
N PRO A 132 0.13 11.48 -4.70
CA PRO A 132 -0.63 11.45 -5.95
C PRO A 132 -1.68 12.56 -5.95
N THR A 133 -1.75 13.32 -7.03
CA THR A 133 -2.68 14.46 -7.17
C THR A 133 -4.14 14.04 -6.95
N SER A 134 -4.49 12.82 -7.32
CA SER A 134 -5.84 12.25 -7.09
C SER A 134 -6.22 12.09 -5.60
N MET A 135 -5.26 12.20 -4.69
CA MET A 135 -5.46 12.06 -3.23
C MET A 135 -5.34 13.39 -2.47
N VAL A 136 -5.17 14.51 -3.18
CA VAL A 136 -4.92 15.85 -2.60
C VAL A 136 -6.20 16.57 -2.22
N SER A 137 -7.39 16.13 -2.64
CA SER A 137 -8.64 16.78 -2.26
C SER A 137 -8.76 16.82 -0.73
N ASP A 138 -8.97 18.02 -0.21
CA ASP A 138 -9.22 18.29 1.21
C ASP A 138 -8.01 18.14 2.16
N ILE A 139 -6.78 18.06 1.64
CA ILE A 139 -5.60 18.03 2.51
C ILE A 139 -5.47 19.34 3.29
N GLN A 140 -5.31 19.16 4.60
CA GLN A 140 -5.02 20.23 5.54
C GLN A 140 -3.75 19.92 6.33
N PHE A 141 -2.84 20.89 6.37
CA PHE A 141 -1.66 20.83 7.20
C PHE A 141 -1.89 21.63 8.48
N GLY A 142 -1.81 20.94 9.62
CA GLY A 142 -1.94 21.55 10.93
C GLY A 142 -0.66 21.42 11.71
N ILE A 143 -0.06 22.55 12.05
CA ILE A 143 0.91 22.60 13.14
C ILE A 143 0.69 23.91 13.85
N GLY A 144 0.85 23.93 15.17
CA GLY A 144 1.11 25.05 16.03
C GLY A 144 1.15 26.45 15.37
N GLY A 145 0.18 26.80 14.52
CA GLY A 145 0.08 28.06 13.79
C GLY A 145 0.39 28.03 12.29
N LEU A 146 0.93 26.96 11.72
CA LEU A 146 1.12 26.86 10.27
C LEU A 146 -0.20 26.54 9.58
N ARG A 147 -0.45 27.18 8.44
CA ARG A 147 -1.67 27.06 7.62
C ARG A 147 -1.32 26.49 6.25
N ASN A 148 -2.32 26.04 5.50
CA ASN A 148 -2.12 25.61 4.11
C ASN A 148 -1.43 26.66 3.25
N SER A 149 -1.71 27.97 3.50
CA SER A 149 -1.07 29.09 2.79
C SER A 149 0.44 29.20 2.98
N ASP A 150 1.01 28.52 3.99
CA ASP A 150 2.47 28.48 4.21
C ASP A 150 3.16 27.45 3.32
N TRP A 151 2.40 26.60 2.64
CA TRP A 151 2.88 25.58 1.74
C TRP A 151 2.80 26.04 0.28
N ILE A 152 3.90 25.89 -0.43
CA ILE A 152 3.94 26.02 -1.89
C ILE A 152 3.53 24.69 -2.49
N GLU A 153 2.72 24.76 -3.53
CA GLU A 153 2.17 23.60 -4.22
C GLU A 153 2.65 23.57 -5.67
N GLU A 154 3.17 22.43 -6.11
CA GLU A 154 3.58 22.17 -7.49
C GLU A 154 3.01 20.84 -7.93
N ILE A 155 2.46 20.77 -9.15
CA ILE A 155 2.01 19.51 -9.77
C ILE A 155 3.04 19.08 -10.80
N ARG A 156 3.44 17.82 -10.74
CA ARG A 156 4.46 17.25 -11.62
C ARG A 156 4.21 15.77 -11.92
N GLU A 157 4.49 15.35 -13.15
CA GLU A 157 4.54 13.94 -13.52
C GLU A 157 5.81 13.28 -12.97
N ILE A 158 5.66 12.19 -12.24
CA ILE A 158 6.77 11.41 -11.68
C ILE A 158 6.64 9.96 -12.14
N THR A 159 7.73 9.42 -12.71
CA THR A 159 7.82 8.04 -13.15
C THR A 159 8.60 7.24 -12.10
N ASN A 160 8.00 6.17 -11.59
CA ASN A 160 8.65 5.31 -10.59
C ASN A 160 9.66 4.34 -11.21
N ALA A 161 10.33 3.53 -10.37
CA ALA A 161 11.36 2.57 -10.81
C ALA A 161 10.84 1.48 -11.76
N TYR A 162 9.52 1.28 -11.83
CA TYR A 162 8.87 0.30 -12.72
C TYR A 162 8.35 0.93 -14.02
N GLY A 163 8.66 2.22 -14.29
CA GLY A 163 8.21 2.91 -15.47
C GLY A 163 6.75 3.40 -15.43
N TYR A 164 6.09 3.34 -14.28
CA TYR A 164 4.73 3.85 -14.11
C TYR A 164 4.78 5.35 -13.79
N THR A 165 4.09 6.14 -14.61
CA THR A 165 4.01 7.60 -14.45
C THR A 165 2.69 8.01 -13.83
N GLU A 166 2.74 8.86 -12.83
CA GLU A 166 1.56 9.42 -12.15
C GLU A 166 1.77 10.91 -11.90
N SER A 167 0.68 11.66 -11.85
CA SER A 167 0.66 13.05 -11.45
C SER A 167 0.76 13.17 -9.93
N TYR A 168 1.77 13.87 -9.44
CA TYR A 168 2.01 14.13 -8.02
C TYR A 168 1.89 15.61 -7.69
N THR A 169 1.34 15.89 -6.53
CA THR A 169 1.37 17.22 -5.93
C THR A 169 2.47 17.26 -4.88
N ILE A 170 3.40 18.19 -5.05
CA ILE A 170 4.54 18.45 -4.18
C ILE A 170 4.18 19.62 -3.31
N PHE A 171 4.06 19.38 -2.00
CA PHE A 171 3.93 20.41 -1.00
C PHE A 171 5.27 20.67 -0.34
N ARG A 172 5.71 21.92 -0.30
CA ARG A 172 6.90 22.39 0.39
C ARG A 172 6.56 23.59 1.24
N LEU A 173 7.04 23.66 2.48
CA LEU A 173 6.94 24.92 3.22
C LEU A 173 7.70 26.04 2.49
N ASN A 174 7.11 27.22 2.50
CA ASN A 174 7.63 28.41 1.79
C ASN A 174 8.96 28.94 2.36
N SER A 175 9.34 28.51 3.55
CA SER A 175 10.57 28.95 4.23
C SER A 175 11.32 27.78 4.86
N ILE A 176 12.64 27.98 5.00
CA ILE A 176 13.53 27.08 5.74
C ILE A 176 13.10 27.01 7.21
N GLN A 177 13.12 25.81 7.75
CA GLN A 177 12.88 25.54 9.16
C GLN A 177 14.18 25.07 9.81
N THR A 178 14.32 25.26 11.13
CA THR A 178 15.58 24.96 11.85
C THR A 178 15.41 23.99 13.02
N GLY A 179 14.22 23.46 13.24
CA GLY A 179 13.90 22.57 14.34
C GLY A 179 13.11 21.35 13.89
N VAL A 180 12.67 20.56 14.86
CA VAL A 180 11.77 19.43 14.63
C VAL A 180 10.33 19.91 14.56
N LEU A 181 9.65 19.59 13.47
CA LEU A 181 8.25 19.93 13.23
C LEU A 181 7.38 18.67 13.26
N ASN A 182 6.34 18.69 14.10
CA ASN A 182 5.28 17.69 14.08
C ASN A 182 4.13 18.24 13.27
N ILE A 183 3.93 17.70 12.08
CA ILE A 183 2.89 18.15 11.16
C ILE A 183 1.72 17.17 11.20
N GLU A 184 0.54 17.65 11.60
CA GLU A 184 -0.70 16.94 11.45
C GLU A 184 -1.19 17.12 10.01
N VAL A 185 -1.37 16.01 9.29
CA VAL A 185 -1.89 16.00 7.92
C VAL A 185 -3.26 15.32 7.96
N LYS A 186 -4.30 16.03 7.51
CA LYS A 186 -5.69 15.56 7.48
C LYS A 186 -6.27 15.63 6.09
#